data_a6f6cdb5c8c92861cefcf4a2c507e99e
#
_entry.id   a6f6cdb5c8c92861cefcf4a2c507e99e
#
_cell.length_a   1.000
_cell.length_b   1.000
_cell.length_c   1.000
_cell.angle_alpha   90.00
_cell.angle_beta   90.00
_cell.angle_gamma   90.00
#
_symmetry.space_group_name_H-M   'P 1'
#
loop_
_entity.id
_entity.type
_entity.pdbx_description
1 polymer ?
#
loop_
_entity_poly.entity_id
_entity_poly.type
_entity_poly.pdbx_seq_one_letter_code
_entity_poly.pdbx_strand_id
1 'polypeptide(L)'
;MISKQITLTQIAMKYLLNITLIASVLIFSACGSGDEAHSHGEDGDHTHEPVAPQTPEQEHSHDADSDHSHEEVLEGAGVITQWTDKTELFMEYPELIVGQEATFAVHLTRLSDFKAISESEVQFVFSSSRGTEGSLTETEVQIPGIYGPDVIFDQAGRYDLTIIIQGMVNDTLQVNGIPVYATANEVPDAHEEDDPNQISFLKEQQWKIPFGTAKVGQSTLTRTVEAHGEISARNSGQAVVTAPFSGIILPAMNANLPVAGSSVRKGSSILVLNPAIQSADGENYAQQFINAQAELELARKDLDRKQRLFEREAIPEAELDRARIDYRRAMIQFQTINEIVQVDTSSYDSYGDSEESYRFELKAPISGTFLETYVTPGMQVNAGDPLFVIADLSKVWLNVHLPASERMSVATPGTASFRIQGEEELYDLSELNGRLISIGKTVDQQTRTISMIYELNNPTQSLQTGLFANVYVDTEQKKNVHAIPESSLIEEEGSFYVFVHVAGESFEKRRVTTGIRDRSMIEIVSGLNEGEHVVTINPYQVKLASLSSEAPSHGHAH
;
A
#
# COMPACT_ATOMS: atom_id res chain seq x y z
N MET A 1 -30.42 -29.58 3.26
CA MET A 1 -30.50 -29.20 1.83
C MET A 1 -31.12 -27.81 1.58
N ILE A 2 -31.44 -27.02 2.60
CA ILE A 2 -32.13 -25.71 2.47
C ILE A 2 -31.14 -24.51 2.57
N SER A 3 -29.92 -24.73 3.03
CA SER A 3 -28.93 -23.64 3.24
C SER A 3 -28.11 -23.22 1.99
N LYS A 4 -28.15 -23.98 0.90
CA LYS A 4 -27.38 -23.65 -0.34
C LYS A 4 -28.18 -22.89 -1.41
N GLN A 5 -29.48 -22.70 -1.25
CA GLN A 5 -30.32 -21.98 -2.24
C GLN A 5 -30.42 -20.46 -1.95
N ILE A 6 -30.11 -20.02 -0.73
CA ILE A 6 -30.20 -18.59 -0.37
C ILE A 6 -28.98 -17.79 -0.87
N THR A 7 -27.83 -18.43 -1.05
CA THR A 7 -26.57 -17.74 -1.45
C THR A 7 -26.53 -17.41 -2.96
N LEU A 8 -27.16 -18.20 -3.79
CA LEU A 8 -27.17 -17.96 -5.25
C LEU A 8 -28.09 -16.79 -5.67
N THR A 9 -29.18 -16.59 -4.93
CA THR A 9 -30.15 -15.51 -5.23
C THR A 9 -29.61 -14.12 -4.84
N GLN A 10 -28.78 -14.02 -3.80
CA GLN A 10 -28.13 -12.76 -3.41
C GLN A 10 -26.99 -12.34 -4.33
N ILE A 11 -26.28 -13.30 -4.94
CA ILE A 11 -25.22 -13.00 -5.90
C ILE A 11 -25.80 -12.55 -7.24
N ALA A 12 -26.88 -13.16 -7.70
CA ALA A 12 -27.58 -12.76 -8.94
C ALA A 12 -28.20 -11.35 -8.85
N MET A 13 -28.69 -10.95 -7.66
CA MET A 13 -29.28 -9.63 -7.46
C MET A 13 -28.23 -8.50 -7.37
N LYS A 14 -27.00 -8.80 -6.96
CA LYS A 14 -25.87 -7.83 -6.99
C LYS A 14 -25.34 -7.58 -8.40
N TYR A 15 -25.38 -8.57 -9.28
CA TYR A 15 -24.96 -8.41 -10.68
C TYR A 15 -26.01 -7.66 -11.54
N LEU A 16 -27.30 -7.80 -11.25
CA LEU A 16 -28.34 -7.06 -11.95
C LEU A 16 -28.36 -5.57 -11.60
N LEU A 17 -27.97 -5.19 -10.37
CA LEU A 17 -27.93 -3.79 -9.92
C LEU A 17 -26.76 -2.99 -10.51
N ASN A 18 -25.64 -3.67 -10.85
CA ASN A 18 -24.47 -3.03 -11.46
C ASN A 18 -24.61 -2.82 -12.98
N ILE A 19 -25.45 -3.59 -13.67
CA ILE A 19 -25.67 -3.43 -15.12
C ILE A 19 -26.58 -2.23 -15.42
N THR A 20 -27.50 -1.89 -14.52
CA THR A 20 -28.39 -0.73 -14.69
C THR A 20 -27.71 0.62 -14.39
N LEU A 21 -26.59 0.64 -13.64
CA LEU A 21 -25.85 1.88 -13.34
C LEU A 21 -24.87 2.29 -14.46
N ILE A 22 -24.43 1.36 -15.29
CA ILE A 22 -23.51 1.63 -16.42
C ILE A 22 -24.25 2.14 -17.67
N ALA A 23 -25.55 1.85 -17.80
CA ALA A 23 -26.35 2.29 -18.94
C ALA A 23 -26.80 3.76 -18.86
N SER A 24 -26.66 4.44 -17.70
CA SER A 24 -27.15 5.81 -17.48
C SER A 24 -26.11 6.91 -17.75
N VAL A 25 -24.86 6.59 -18.07
CA VAL A 25 -23.75 7.57 -18.25
C VAL A 25 -23.41 7.84 -19.72
N LEU A 26 -24.04 7.17 -20.69
CA LEU A 26 -23.70 7.25 -22.11
C LEU A 26 -24.67 8.06 -23.01
N ILE A 27 -25.53 8.92 -22.44
CA ILE A 27 -26.46 9.74 -23.24
C ILE A 27 -26.32 11.24 -22.93
N PHE A 28 -25.14 11.81 -22.90
CA PHE A 28 -24.95 13.26 -23.01
C PHE A 28 -23.55 13.58 -23.57
N SER A 29 -23.40 13.51 -24.89
CA SER A 29 -22.38 14.25 -25.64
C SER A 29 -22.61 14.09 -27.14
N ALA A 30 -23.42 14.93 -27.74
CA ALA A 30 -23.32 15.25 -29.17
C ALA A 30 -24.07 16.55 -29.46
N CYS A 31 -23.40 17.45 -30.18
CA CYS A 31 -23.77 18.74 -30.78
C CYS A 31 -23.14 19.93 -30.03
N GLY A 32 -22.37 20.81 -30.67
CA GLY A 32 -22.07 21.00 -32.06
C GLY A 32 -21.03 22.13 -32.24
N SER A 33 -20.39 22.09 -33.37
CA SER A 33 -19.36 22.97 -33.91
C SER A 33 -19.79 24.41 -34.18
N GLY A 34 -18.83 25.36 -34.18
CA GLY A 34 -19.00 26.70 -34.71
C GLY A 34 -17.75 27.56 -34.47
N ASP A 35 -16.87 27.61 -35.48
CA ASP A 35 -15.79 28.59 -35.64
C ASP A 35 -16.35 30.01 -35.70
N GLU A 36 -15.64 31.00 -35.16
CA GLU A 36 -15.14 32.15 -35.90
C GLU A 36 -14.30 33.09 -35.01
N ALA A 37 -13.15 33.42 -35.55
CA ALA A 37 -12.21 34.42 -35.07
C ALA A 37 -12.67 35.83 -35.44
N HIS A 38 -12.46 36.84 -34.59
CA HIS A 38 -12.11 38.19 -34.99
C HIS A 38 -11.38 38.96 -33.88
N SER A 39 -10.33 39.62 -34.35
CA SER A 39 -9.40 40.50 -33.63
C SER A 39 -9.87 41.96 -33.60
N HIS A 40 -9.09 42.78 -32.84
CA HIS A 40 -9.01 44.26 -32.76
C HIS A 40 -10.02 44.89 -31.77
N GLY A 41 -9.67 45.89 -31.01
CA GLY A 41 -8.59 46.88 -30.98
C GLY A 41 -8.85 47.89 -29.85
N GLU A 42 -7.88 48.67 -29.66
CA GLU A 42 -7.55 49.70 -28.71
C GLU A 42 -8.63 50.76 -28.29
N ASP A 43 -8.35 51.32 -27.07
CA ASP A 43 -8.59 52.70 -26.62
C ASP A 43 -9.99 53.17 -26.17
N GLY A 44 -9.99 53.73 -24.97
CA GLY A 44 -11.12 54.54 -24.44
C GLY A 44 -11.05 54.86 -22.94
N ASP A 45 -10.18 55.79 -22.62
CA ASP A 45 -10.13 56.54 -21.36
C ASP A 45 -11.44 57.38 -21.14
N HIS A 46 -12.12 57.21 -20.02
CA HIS A 46 -13.02 58.24 -19.46
C HIS A 46 -13.14 58.17 -17.95
N THR A 47 -12.50 59.13 -17.29
CA THR A 47 -12.76 59.66 -15.97
C THR A 47 -14.17 60.21 -15.86
N HIS A 48 -14.86 59.95 -14.76
CA HIS A 48 -15.80 60.91 -14.10
C HIS A 48 -15.94 60.64 -12.61
N GLU A 49 -15.79 61.71 -11.89
CA GLU A 49 -15.90 61.95 -10.45
C GLU A 49 -17.36 61.91 -9.92
N PRO A 50 -17.54 62.10 -8.61
CA PRO A 50 -18.61 61.47 -7.82
C PRO A 50 -19.83 62.40 -7.58
N VAL A 51 -20.97 61.76 -7.33
CA VAL A 51 -22.15 62.47 -6.76
C VAL A 51 -22.72 61.64 -5.61
N ALA A 52 -22.69 62.19 -4.40
CA ALA A 52 -23.57 61.88 -3.27
C ALA A 52 -24.57 63.04 -3.14
N PRO A 53 -25.58 63.04 -2.26
CA PRO A 53 -26.36 61.99 -1.59
C PRO A 53 -27.88 62.27 -1.70
N GLN A 54 -28.75 61.30 -1.34
CA GLN A 54 -30.07 61.61 -0.75
C GLN A 54 -30.68 60.38 -0.08
N THR A 55 -30.86 60.48 1.24
CA THR A 55 -31.83 59.72 2.04
C THR A 55 -33.28 60.09 1.66
N PRO A 56 -34.25 59.18 1.89
CA PRO A 56 -35.15 59.44 3.01
C PRO A 56 -35.44 58.19 3.89
N GLU A 57 -35.62 58.53 5.15
CA GLU A 57 -36.14 57.75 6.25
C GLU A 57 -37.49 57.09 5.92
N GLN A 58 -37.65 55.82 6.30
CA GLN A 58 -38.95 55.26 6.68
C GLN A 58 -38.77 54.47 7.96
N GLU A 59 -39.33 55.01 9.02
CA GLU A 59 -39.58 54.36 10.28
C GLU A 59 -40.54 53.17 10.09
N HIS A 60 -40.10 51.99 10.53
CA HIS A 60 -41.02 50.94 10.93
C HIS A 60 -40.72 50.52 12.34
N SER A 61 -41.62 50.95 13.23
CA SER A 61 -41.74 50.44 14.60
C SER A 61 -42.13 48.97 14.57
N HIS A 62 -41.35 48.12 15.22
CA HIS A 62 -41.80 46.83 15.70
C HIS A 62 -41.57 46.78 17.21
N ASP A 63 -42.69 46.49 17.87
CA ASP A 63 -42.82 46.34 19.29
C ASP A 63 -41.89 45.24 19.82
N ALA A 64 -41.35 45.58 20.98
CA ALA A 64 -40.65 44.70 21.88
C ALA A 64 -41.57 43.60 22.42
N ASP A 65 -41.02 42.42 22.51
CA ASP A 65 -41.06 41.50 23.64
C ASP A 65 -40.59 40.11 23.14
N SER A 66 -39.35 39.86 23.26
CA SER A 66 -38.82 38.52 23.54
C SER A 66 -37.58 38.77 24.40
N ASP A 67 -37.78 38.51 25.67
CA ASP A 67 -36.79 38.43 26.71
C ASP A 67 -35.84 37.27 26.32
N HIS A 68 -34.80 37.58 25.56
CA HIS A 68 -33.66 36.72 25.39
C HIS A 68 -32.68 37.13 26.46
N SER A 69 -32.71 36.44 27.58
CA SER A 69 -31.62 36.44 28.54
C SER A 69 -30.36 36.00 27.77
N HIS A 70 -29.54 36.95 27.39
CA HIS A 70 -28.17 36.69 27.05
C HIS A 70 -27.51 36.22 28.34
N GLU A 71 -27.36 34.92 28.55
CA GLU A 71 -26.40 34.40 29.51
C GLU A 71 -25.04 34.90 29.04
N GLU A 72 -24.50 35.82 29.84
CA GLU A 72 -23.12 36.29 29.69
C GLU A 72 -22.22 35.07 29.84
N VAL A 73 -21.57 34.67 28.75
CA VAL A 73 -20.47 33.72 28.77
C VAL A 73 -19.40 34.37 29.70
N LEU A 74 -19.20 33.76 30.85
CA LEU A 74 -18.21 34.20 31.82
C LEU A 74 -16.81 33.97 31.24
N GLU A 75 -16.22 35.01 30.63
CA GLU A 75 -14.82 35.06 30.27
C GLU A 75 -14.02 35.12 31.59
N GLY A 76 -13.21 34.08 31.85
CA GLY A 76 -12.38 33.97 33.08
C GLY A 76 -12.49 32.62 33.76
N ALA A 77 -13.16 31.69 33.16
CA ALA A 77 -13.33 30.30 33.59
C ALA A 77 -12.03 29.50 33.49
N GLY A 78 -11.89 28.49 34.30
CA GLY A 78 -10.76 27.56 34.18
C GLY A 78 -10.95 26.64 32.97
N VAL A 79 -9.90 26.53 32.16
CA VAL A 79 -9.83 25.63 31.02
C VAL A 79 -8.82 24.52 31.28
N ILE A 80 -9.22 23.28 31.12
CA ILE A 80 -8.35 22.12 31.38
C ILE A 80 -8.43 21.16 30.21
N THR A 81 -7.27 20.76 29.70
CA THR A 81 -7.13 19.69 28.70
C THR A 81 -6.20 18.62 29.23
N GLN A 82 -6.65 17.38 29.23
CA GLN A 82 -5.88 16.21 29.64
C GLN A 82 -6.11 15.03 28.72
N TRP A 83 -5.10 14.16 28.61
CA TRP A 83 -5.16 12.94 27.82
C TRP A 83 -4.80 11.74 28.67
N THR A 84 -5.57 10.68 28.53
CA THR A 84 -5.15 9.31 28.85
C THR A 84 -4.74 8.58 27.58
N ASP A 85 -4.52 7.27 27.67
CA ASP A 85 -4.33 6.45 26.47
C ASP A 85 -5.64 6.23 25.66
N LYS A 86 -6.81 6.56 26.24
CA LYS A 86 -8.12 6.25 25.67
C LYS A 86 -9.00 7.47 25.43
N THR A 87 -8.87 8.48 26.28
CA THR A 87 -9.79 9.63 26.36
C THR A 87 -9.03 10.95 26.36
N GLU A 88 -9.54 11.92 25.64
CA GLU A 88 -9.21 13.33 25.81
C GLU A 88 -10.33 13.99 26.57
N LEU A 89 -9.99 14.66 27.64
CA LEU A 89 -10.81 15.57 28.41
C LEU A 89 -10.51 17.00 27.99
N PHE A 90 -11.53 17.72 27.58
CA PHE A 90 -11.53 19.18 27.52
C PHE A 90 -12.65 19.67 28.42
N MET A 91 -12.33 20.50 29.41
CA MET A 91 -13.30 20.94 30.42
C MET A 91 -13.14 22.43 30.63
N GLU A 92 -14.28 23.11 30.61
CA GLU A 92 -14.43 24.51 30.95
C GLU A 92 -15.35 24.64 32.17
N TYR A 93 -15.05 25.56 33.03
CA TYR A 93 -15.89 25.85 34.21
C TYR A 93 -15.79 27.32 34.61
N PRO A 94 -16.90 27.91 35.10
CA PRO A 94 -16.92 29.28 35.54
C PRO A 94 -16.09 29.49 36.81
N GLU A 95 -15.96 30.72 37.24
CA GLU A 95 -15.37 31.04 38.53
C GLU A 95 -16.16 30.35 39.65
N LEU A 96 -15.48 29.48 40.43
CA LEU A 96 -16.13 28.71 41.48
C LEU A 96 -16.15 29.49 42.77
N ILE A 97 -17.35 29.90 43.21
CA ILE A 97 -17.57 30.70 44.41
C ILE A 97 -18.46 29.93 45.38
N VAL A 98 -18.11 29.90 46.65
CA VAL A 98 -18.87 29.23 47.69
C VAL A 98 -20.34 29.65 47.70
N GLY A 99 -21.24 28.65 47.67
CA GLY A 99 -22.68 28.82 47.68
C GLY A 99 -23.32 29.24 46.36
N GLN A 100 -22.55 29.39 45.28
CA GLN A 100 -23.03 29.63 43.95
C GLN A 100 -23.07 28.31 43.17
N GLU A 101 -24.07 28.14 42.33
CA GLU A 101 -24.17 27.00 41.39
C GLU A 101 -23.23 27.25 40.21
N ALA A 102 -22.47 26.24 39.87
CA ALA A 102 -21.53 26.28 38.75
C ALA A 102 -21.77 25.05 37.84
N THR A 103 -22.02 25.30 36.58
CA THR A 103 -22.12 24.27 35.53
C THR A 103 -20.77 24.09 34.88
N PHE A 104 -20.29 22.85 34.82
CA PHE A 104 -19.09 22.49 34.09
C PHE A 104 -19.45 22.06 32.67
N ALA A 105 -18.69 22.47 31.68
CA ALA A 105 -18.77 21.95 30.32
C ALA A 105 -17.66 20.93 30.12
N VAL A 106 -18.00 19.63 30.14
CA VAL A 106 -17.03 18.54 30.08
C VAL A 106 -17.13 17.81 28.76
N HIS A 107 -16.18 18.07 27.87
CA HIS A 107 -16.10 17.48 26.55
C HIS A 107 -15.22 16.21 26.61
N LEU A 108 -15.79 15.07 26.24
CA LEU A 108 -15.10 13.77 26.26
C LEU A 108 -14.95 13.22 24.85
N THR A 109 -13.69 13.10 24.39
CA THR A 109 -13.35 12.54 23.09
C THR A 109 -12.68 11.18 23.23
N ARG A 110 -13.15 10.18 22.49
CA ARG A 110 -12.53 8.85 22.41
C ARG A 110 -11.35 8.88 21.45
N LEU A 111 -10.13 8.57 21.92
CA LEU A 111 -8.91 8.69 21.13
C LEU A 111 -8.75 7.61 20.05
N SER A 112 -9.50 6.50 20.10
CA SER A 112 -9.41 5.46 19.06
C SER A 112 -9.95 5.89 17.70
N ASP A 113 -10.88 6.84 17.67
CA ASP A 113 -11.53 7.34 16.45
C ASP A 113 -11.85 8.84 16.49
N PHE A 114 -11.43 9.54 17.54
CA PHE A 114 -11.64 10.96 17.77
C PHE A 114 -13.10 11.40 17.67
N LYS A 115 -14.00 10.56 18.20
CA LYS A 115 -15.44 10.83 18.27
C LYS A 115 -15.88 11.12 19.70
N ALA A 116 -16.99 11.86 19.81
CA ALA A 116 -17.64 12.15 21.08
C ALA A 116 -17.96 10.86 21.85
N ILE A 117 -17.73 10.85 23.16
CA ILE A 117 -18.22 9.81 24.07
C ILE A 117 -19.61 10.25 24.52
N SER A 118 -20.68 9.67 23.98
CA SER A 118 -22.08 10.08 24.23
C SER A 118 -22.94 9.01 24.89
N GLU A 119 -22.58 7.73 24.74
CA GLU A 119 -23.36 6.61 25.26
C GLU A 119 -22.58 5.93 26.40
N SER A 120 -22.33 6.68 27.49
CA SER A 120 -21.58 6.23 28.63
C SER A 120 -22.15 6.82 29.92
N GLU A 121 -22.04 6.08 31.02
CA GLU A 121 -22.26 6.60 32.34
C GLU A 121 -21.00 7.32 32.80
N VAL A 122 -21.10 8.62 33.15
CA VAL A 122 -19.99 9.42 33.62
C VAL A 122 -20.25 9.87 35.04
N GLN A 123 -19.37 9.49 35.94
CA GLN A 123 -19.42 9.87 37.34
C GLN A 123 -18.37 10.93 37.64
N PHE A 124 -18.78 12.04 38.23
CA PHE A 124 -17.96 13.13 38.71
C PHE A 124 -17.84 13.04 40.24
N VAL A 125 -16.65 12.87 40.76
CA VAL A 125 -16.35 12.77 42.18
C VAL A 125 -15.46 13.92 42.60
N PHE A 126 -16.02 14.85 43.38
CA PHE A 126 -15.28 15.98 43.95
C PHE A 126 -14.77 15.63 45.35
N SER A 127 -13.48 15.85 45.55
CA SER A 127 -12.83 15.60 46.84
C SER A 127 -11.91 16.77 47.24
N SER A 128 -11.82 17.03 48.53
CA SER A 128 -10.87 18.00 49.09
C SER A 128 -9.92 17.29 50.07
N SER A 129 -9.02 18.03 50.70
CA SER A 129 -8.12 17.54 51.74
C SER A 129 -8.88 16.93 52.95
N ARG A 130 -10.22 17.11 53.05
CA ARG A 130 -11.08 16.61 54.13
C ARG A 130 -11.82 15.33 53.77
N GLY A 131 -11.77 14.90 52.49
CA GLY A 131 -12.44 13.71 51.97
C GLY A 131 -13.34 13.99 50.78
N THR A 132 -14.15 13.03 50.38
CA THR A 132 -15.12 13.18 49.31
C THR A 132 -16.26 14.07 49.71
N GLU A 133 -16.55 15.12 48.97
CA GLU A 133 -17.58 16.11 49.30
C GLU A 133 -18.84 15.98 48.43
N GLY A 134 -18.74 15.35 47.23
CA GLY A 134 -19.88 15.10 46.37
C GLY A 134 -19.58 14.09 45.26
N SER A 135 -20.63 13.45 44.76
CA SER A 135 -20.58 12.58 43.61
C SER A 135 -21.84 12.79 42.77
N LEU A 136 -21.68 13.09 41.51
CA LEU A 136 -22.74 13.24 40.51
C LEU A 136 -22.56 12.19 39.44
N THR A 137 -23.65 11.65 38.90
CA THR A 137 -23.62 10.65 37.83
C THR A 137 -24.54 11.12 36.71
N GLU A 138 -23.98 11.23 35.50
CA GLU A 138 -24.75 11.55 34.31
C GLU A 138 -24.75 10.35 33.35
N THR A 139 -25.94 10.02 32.84
CA THR A 139 -26.17 8.91 31.91
C THR A 139 -26.73 9.38 30.58
N GLU A 140 -27.31 10.57 30.54
CA GLU A 140 -27.88 11.20 29.35
C GLU A 140 -27.25 12.57 29.15
N VAL A 141 -26.85 12.86 27.92
CA VAL A 141 -26.26 14.14 27.54
C VAL A 141 -27.19 14.88 26.59
N GLN A 142 -27.32 16.20 26.75
CA GLN A 142 -28.11 17.03 25.84
C GLN A 142 -27.41 17.20 24.49
N ILE A 143 -26.09 17.35 24.51
CA ILE A 143 -25.22 17.44 23.33
C ILE A 143 -24.28 16.24 23.36
N PRO A 144 -24.21 15.40 22.28
CA PRO A 144 -23.34 14.23 22.25
C PRO A 144 -21.88 14.59 22.58
N GLY A 145 -21.35 13.99 23.67
CA GLY A 145 -19.98 14.17 24.12
C GLY A 145 -19.74 15.31 25.09
N ILE A 146 -20.77 16.12 25.42
CA ILE A 146 -20.70 17.21 26.38
C ILE A 146 -21.54 16.86 27.59
N TYR A 147 -20.90 16.78 28.74
CA TYR A 147 -21.51 16.53 30.06
C TYR A 147 -21.50 17.82 30.85
N GLY A 148 -22.58 18.13 31.55
CA GLY A 148 -22.78 19.40 32.25
C GLY A 148 -23.14 19.25 33.73
N PRO A 149 -22.24 18.71 34.60
CA PRO A 149 -22.55 18.58 36.01
C PRO A 149 -22.69 19.95 36.69
N ASP A 150 -23.83 20.14 37.36
CA ASP A 150 -24.08 21.32 38.20
C ASP A 150 -23.59 21.05 39.62
N VAL A 151 -22.76 21.93 40.17
CA VAL A 151 -22.13 21.75 41.46
C VAL A 151 -22.22 23.04 42.30
N ILE A 152 -22.56 22.86 43.59
CA ILE A 152 -22.48 23.93 44.59
C ILE A 152 -21.43 23.54 45.62
N PHE A 153 -20.41 24.37 45.82
CA PHE A 153 -19.37 24.14 46.81
C PHE A 153 -19.70 24.86 48.13
N ASP A 154 -19.69 24.12 49.24
CA ASP A 154 -20.00 24.67 50.56
C ASP A 154 -18.83 25.37 51.22
N GLN A 155 -17.59 25.18 50.73
CA GLN A 155 -16.38 25.70 51.34
C GLN A 155 -15.33 26.06 50.32
N ALA A 156 -14.60 27.13 50.62
CA ALA A 156 -13.46 27.55 49.82
C ALA A 156 -12.26 26.61 50.02
N GLY A 157 -11.48 26.42 48.97
CA GLY A 157 -10.29 25.57 48.97
C GLY A 157 -9.91 25.03 47.61
N ARG A 158 -9.04 24.03 47.61
CA ARG A 158 -8.70 23.30 46.38
C ARG A 158 -9.39 21.95 46.39
N TYR A 159 -9.98 21.61 45.25
CA TYR A 159 -10.70 20.36 45.02
C TYR A 159 -10.04 19.55 43.96
N ASP A 160 -10.06 18.26 44.11
CA ASP A 160 -9.69 17.28 43.08
C ASP A 160 -10.95 16.68 42.51
N LEU A 161 -11.04 16.60 41.17
CA LEU A 161 -12.13 16.01 40.44
C LEU A 161 -11.65 14.70 39.80
N THR A 162 -12.33 13.61 40.14
CA THR A 162 -12.16 12.32 39.47
C THR A 162 -13.35 12.07 38.57
N ILE A 163 -13.10 11.89 37.27
CA ILE A 163 -14.10 11.57 36.25
C ILE A 163 -13.97 10.10 35.89
N ILE A 164 -15.01 9.31 36.17
CA ILE A 164 -15.06 7.87 35.91
C ILE A 164 -16.03 7.62 34.78
N ILE A 165 -15.55 7.08 33.67
CA ILE A 165 -16.32 6.79 32.45
C ILE A 165 -16.54 5.29 32.37
N GLN A 166 -17.81 4.86 32.19
CA GLN A 166 -18.19 3.46 32.03
C GLN A 166 -19.15 3.32 30.84
N GLY A 167 -18.81 2.43 29.90
CA GLY A 167 -19.66 2.20 28.70
C GLY A 167 -18.85 2.05 27.43
N MET A 168 -18.96 2.97 26.49
CA MET A 168 -18.21 2.95 25.23
C MET A 168 -16.69 2.90 25.45
N VAL A 169 -16.22 3.58 26.47
CA VAL A 169 -14.85 3.55 26.98
C VAL A 169 -14.92 3.34 28.49
N ASN A 170 -14.02 2.54 29.03
CA ASN A 170 -13.82 2.45 30.47
C ASN A 170 -12.51 3.15 30.79
N ASP A 171 -12.60 4.30 31.45
CA ASP A 171 -11.45 5.16 31.75
C ASP A 171 -11.67 5.95 33.03
N THR A 172 -10.60 6.51 33.58
CA THR A 172 -10.64 7.40 34.76
C THR A 172 -9.65 8.52 34.57
N LEU A 173 -10.13 9.75 34.63
CA LEU A 173 -9.34 10.95 34.56
C LEU A 173 -9.33 11.63 35.93
N GLN A 174 -8.22 12.30 36.25
CA GLN A 174 -8.07 12.99 37.53
C GLN A 174 -7.54 14.42 37.30
N VAL A 175 -8.33 15.39 37.68
CA VAL A 175 -8.00 16.81 37.64
C VAL A 175 -7.76 17.27 39.05
N ASN A 176 -6.57 17.78 39.34
CA ASN A 176 -6.18 18.13 40.70
C ASN A 176 -6.14 19.64 40.90
N GLY A 177 -6.55 20.08 42.08
CA GLY A 177 -6.32 21.41 42.57
C GLY A 177 -7.21 22.50 41.98
N ILE A 178 -8.45 22.19 41.60
CA ILE A 178 -9.46 23.15 41.11
C ILE A 178 -9.74 24.16 42.25
N PRO A 179 -9.54 25.47 42.03
CA PRO A 179 -9.71 26.47 43.08
C PRO A 179 -11.19 26.85 43.27
N VAL A 180 -11.66 26.88 44.50
CA VAL A 180 -12.98 27.40 44.90
C VAL A 180 -12.73 28.60 45.85
N TYR A 181 -13.26 29.76 45.51
CA TYR A 181 -13.04 31.01 46.20
C TYR A 181 -14.16 31.29 47.20
N ALA A 182 -13.84 31.95 48.32
CA ALA A 182 -14.86 32.31 49.30
C ALA A 182 -15.77 33.46 48.83
N THR A 183 -15.24 34.37 48.03
CA THR A 183 -15.96 35.51 47.46
C THR A 183 -15.42 35.88 46.08
N ALA A 184 -16.23 36.54 45.26
CA ALA A 184 -15.84 37.00 43.93
C ALA A 184 -14.59 37.93 43.93
N ASN A 185 -14.35 38.65 45.00
CA ASN A 185 -13.18 39.54 45.11
C ASN A 185 -11.84 38.79 45.30
N GLU A 186 -11.87 37.50 45.58
CA GLU A 186 -10.68 36.67 45.75
C GLU A 186 -10.26 35.97 44.46
N VAL A 187 -11.11 36.04 43.44
CA VAL A 187 -10.82 35.50 42.11
C VAL A 187 -9.74 36.35 41.47
N PRO A 188 -8.63 35.78 41.01
CA PRO A 188 -7.60 36.54 40.29
C PRO A 188 -8.18 37.10 38.98
N ASP A 189 -7.87 38.34 38.64
CA ASP A 189 -8.11 38.92 37.32
C ASP A 189 -7.27 38.13 36.29
N ALA A 190 -7.77 37.00 35.83
CA ALA A 190 -7.14 36.22 34.78
C ALA A 190 -7.59 36.78 33.42
N HIS A 191 -6.86 37.80 32.94
CA HIS A 191 -6.91 38.13 31.51
C HIS A 191 -6.04 37.07 30.80
N GLU A 192 -6.65 36.03 30.21
CA GLU A 192 -5.98 35.30 29.14
C GLU A 192 -5.81 36.31 28.00
N GLU A 193 -4.57 36.72 27.72
CA GLU A 193 -4.26 37.48 26.52
C GLU A 193 -4.58 36.54 25.35
N ASP A 194 -5.57 36.88 24.53
CA ASP A 194 -5.86 36.20 23.26
C ASP A 194 -4.54 36.14 22.46
N ASP A 195 -3.93 34.98 22.38
CA ASP A 195 -2.77 34.80 21.51
C ASP A 195 -3.25 34.87 20.07
N PRO A 196 -2.90 35.91 19.31
CA PRO A 196 -3.38 36.09 17.93
C PRO A 196 -2.94 34.95 16.99
N ASN A 197 -2.07 34.03 17.45
CA ASN A 197 -1.63 32.87 16.71
C ASN A 197 -2.47 31.62 17.02
N GLN A 198 -3.38 31.67 17.99
CA GLN A 198 -4.27 30.58 18.31
C GLN A 198 -5.40 30.47 17.26
N ILE A 199 -5.66 29.24 16.86
CA ILE A 199 -6.71 28.88 15.90
C ILE A 199 -7.77 28.12 16.68
N SER A 200 -8.98 28.67 16.72
CA SER A 200 -10.12 27.98 17.32
C SER A 200 -10.71 26.95 16.36
N PHE A 201 -10.89 25.72 16.84
CA PHE A 201 -11.55 24.64 16.12
C PHE A 201 -12.34 23.78 17.11
N LEU A 202 -13.65 24.03 17.18
CA LEU A 202 -14.56 23.52 18.22
C LEU A 202 -14.65 21.99 18.24
N LYS A 203 -14.85 21.37 19.41
CA LYS A 203 -15.01 19.93 19.57
C LYS A 203 -16.12 19.35 18.71
N GLU A 204 -17.25 20.03 18.61
CA GLU A 204 -18.38 19.62 17.77
C GLU A 204 -18.03 19.63 16.28
N GLN A 205 -17.10 20.47 15.85
CA GLN A 205 -16.56 20.45 14.48
C GLN A 205 -15.61 19.30 14.30
N GLN A 206 -14.70 19.07 15.28
CA GLN A 206 -13.74 17.96 15.26
C GLN A 206 -14.44 16.60 15.18
N TRP A 207 -15.53 16.40 15.94
CA TRP A 207 -16.27 15.13 15.96
C TRP A 207 -17.08 14.84 14.69
N LYS A 208 -17.45 15.87 13.91
CA LYS A 208 -18.24 15.74 12.67
C LYS A 208 -17.42 15.26 11.47
N ILE A 209 -16.11 15.45 11.50
CA ILE A 209 -15.22 15.10 10.40
C ILE A 209 -14.27 13.94 10.81
N PRO A 210 -13.56 13.29 9.88
CA PRO A 210 -12.38 12.53 10.23
C PRO A 210 -11.31 13.47 10.78
N PHE A 211 -10.99 13.35 12.05
CA PHE A 211 -10.01 14.18 12.75
C PHE A 211 -9.14 13.31 13.64
N GLY A 212 -7.93 13.73 13.94
CA GLY A 212 -7.08 13.00 14.85
C GLY A 212 -5.79 13.74 15.16
N THR A 213 -5.29 13.51 16.36
CA THR A 213 -3.99 14.00 16.84
C THR A 213 -3.10 12.84 17.23
N ALA A 214 -1.79 13.06 17.28
CA ALA A 214 -0.84 12.11 17.85
C ALA A 214 0.17 12.84 18.73
N LYS A 215 0.56 12.19 19.80
CA LYS A 215 1.58 12.67 20.71
C LYS A 215 2.96 12.58 20.09
N VAL A 216 3.73 13.66 20.13
CA VAL A 216 5.13 13.69 19.73
C VAL A 216 5.94 12.85 20.71
N GLY A 217 6.53 11.78 20.21
CA GLY A 217 7.34 10.86 21.01
C GLY A 217 8.69 10.60 20.37
N GLN A 218 9.56 9.93 21.13
CA GLN A 218 10.84 9.46 20.61
C GLN A 218 10.67 8.14 19.85
N SER A 219 11.22 8.09 18.67
CA SER A 219 11.17 6.90 17.79
C SER A 219 12.54 6.61 17.21
N THR A 220 12.71 5.36 16.78
CA THR A 220 13.81 4.98 15.93
C THR A 220 13.33 5.02 14.49
N LEU A 221 13.88 5.92 13.69
CA LEU A 221 13.56 6.03 12.28
C LEU A 221 14.70 5.49 11.42
N THR A 222 14.31 4.81 10.37
CA THR A 222 15.23 4.35 9.33
C THR A 222 14.99 5.18 8.09
N ARG A 223 16.00 5.92 7.65
CA ARG A 223 15.91 6.64 6.40
C ARG A 223 15.69 5.66 5.28
N THR A 224 14.59 5.83 4.55
CA THR A 224 14.27 5.04 3.37
C THR A 224 14.45 5.86 2.11
N VAL A 225 14.91 5.19 1.05
CA VAL A 225 14.92 5.74 -0.31
C VAL A 225 13.82 5.03 -1.09
N GLU A 226 12.90 5.79 -1.62
CA GLU A 226 11.83 5.26 -2.45
C GLU A 226 12.33 5.00 -3.87
N ALA A 227 11.99 3.84 -4.40
CA ALA A 227 12.34 3.41 -5.74
C ALA A 227 11.20 2.58 -6.34
N HIS A 228 11.18 2.48 -7.66
CA HIS A 228 10.24 1.58 -8.34
C HIS A 228 10.89 0.22 -8.57
N GLY A 229 10.10 -0.83 -8.44
CA GLY A 229 10.53 -2.20 -8.66
C GLY A 229 9.58 -2.99 -9.55
N GLU A 230 10.09 -4.07 -10.11
CA GLU A 230 9.34 -5.04 -10.89
C GLU A 230 9.72 -6.46 -10.47
N ILE A 231 8.71 -7.31 -10.29
CA ILE A 231 8.92 -8.73 -10.02
C ILE A 231 9.19 -9.46 -11.33
N SER A 232 10.29 -10.21 -11.39
CA SER A 232 10.63 -11.02 -12.58
C SER A 232 11.07 -12.43 -12.20
N ALA A 233 11.04 -13.32 -13.18
CA ALA A 233 11.63 -14.65 -13.02
C ALA A 233 13.16 -14.54 -12.96
N ARG A 234 13.80 -15.43 -12.20
CA ARG A 234 15.27 -15.53 -12.16
C ARG A 234 15.79 -15.98 -13.52
N ASN A 235 16.86 -15.38 -14.03
CA ASN A 235 17.50 -15.83 -15.28
C ASN A 235 17.91 -17.30 -15.23
N SER A 236 18.42 -17.77 -14.08
CA SER A 236 18.80 -19.18 -13.89
C SER A 236 17.62 -20.13 -13.66
N GLY A 237 16.43 -19.60 -13.40
CA GLY A 237 15.20 -20.35 -13.18
C GLY A 237 14.27 -20.30 -14.39
N GLN A 238 14.70 -19.75 -15.52
CA GLN A 238 13.89 -19.63 -16.74
C GLN A 238 14.51 -20.44 -17.88
N ALA A 239 13.68 -21.03 -18.69
CA ALA A 239 14.09 -21.74 -19.89
C ALA A 239 13.16 -21.35 -21.05
N VAL A 240 13.78 -20.92 -22.15
CA VAL A 240 13.09 -20.74 -23.43
C VAL A 240 13.23 -22.06 -24.19
N VAL A 241 12.12 -22.71 -24.44
CA VAL A 241 12.06 -23.95 -25.22
C VAL A 241 11.91 -23.55 -26.68
N THR A 242 12.86 -23.91 -27.50
CA THR A 242 12.89 -23.60 -28.95
C THR A 242 12.70 -24.86 -29.78
N ALA A 243 12.26 -24.69 -31.04
CA ALA A 243 12.18 -25.79 -31.99
C ALA A 243 13.59 -26.22 -32.39
N PRO A 244 13.96 -27.50 -32.19
CA PRO A 244 15.30 -27.99 -32.58
C PRO A 244 15.46 -28.14 -34.11
N PHE A 245 14.35 -28.26 -34.84
CA PHE A 245 14.30 -28.34 -36.31
C PHE A 245 12.94 -27.85 -36.80
N SER A 246 12.84 -27.61 -38.12
CA SER A 246 11.60 -27.19 -38.77
C SER A 246 10.59 -28.32 -38.84
N GLY A 247 9.34 -28.04 -38.46
CA GLY A 247 8.32 -29.09 -38.42
C GLY A 247 6.92 -28.55 -38.10
N ILE A 248 5.98 -29.48 -37.93
CA ILE A 248 4.58 -29.21 -37.59
C ILE A 248 4.34 -29.64 -36.14
N ILE A 249 3.75 -28.73 -35.36
CA ILE A 249 3.40 -28.97 -33.98
C ILE A 249 2.19 -29.91 -33.87
N LEU A 250 2.35 -30.98 -33.11
CA LEU A 250 1.27 -31.88 -32.72
C LEU A 250 1.17 -31.91 -31.19
N PRO A 251 -0.05 -32.10 -30.63
CA PRO A 251 -0.20 -32.35 -29.21
C PRO A 251 0.57 -33.61 -28.78
N ALA A 252 1.11 -33.65 -27.57
CA ALA A 252 1.64 -34.88 -27.00
C ALA A 252 0.51 -35.93 -26.89
N MET A 253 0.87 -37.23 -26.98
CA MET A 253 -0.14 -38.30 -26.90
C MET A 253 -0.94 -38.16 -25.60
N ASN A 254 -2.28 -38.04 -25.75
CA ASN A 254 -3.24 -37.86 -24.64
C ASN A 254 -3.15 -36.55 -23.83
N ALA A 255 -2.51 -35.51 -24.35
CA ALA A 255 -2.42 -34.21 -23.69
C ALA A 255 -2.75 -33.06 -24.66
N ASN A 256 -3.39 -32.00 -24.17
CA ASN A 256 -3.51 -30.75 -24.90
C ASN A 256 -2.17 -29.99 -24.81
N LEU A 257 -1.93 -29.07 -25.75
CA LEU A 257 -0.80 -28.16 -25.64
C LEU A 257 -0.89 -27.37 -24.33
N PRO A 258 0.24 -27.15 -23.66
CA PRO A 258 0.28 -26.34 -22.42
C PRO A 258 -0.22 -24.92 -22.66
N VAL A 259 -0.96 -24.41 -21.69
CA VAL A 259 -1.40 -23.02 -21.66
C VAL A 259 -0.59 -22.24 -20.63
N ALA A 260 -0.44 -20.93 -20.82
CA ALA A 260 0.18 -20.05 -19.85
C ALA A 260 -0.50 -20.23 -18.46
N GLY A 261 0.31 -20.27 -17.39
CA GLY A 261 -0.14 -20.53 -16.04
C GLY A 261 -0.19 -22.02 -15.64
N SER A 262 -0.10 -22.97 -16.58
CA SER A 262 -0.05 -24.39 -16.24
C SER A 262 1.34 -24.82 -15.75
N SER A 263 1.39 -25.79 -14.83
CA SER A 263 2.63 -26.30 -14.27
C SER A 263 3.18 -27.47 -15.08
N VAL A 264 4.50 -27.62 -15.07
CA VAL A 264 5.21 -28.73 -15.73
C VAL A 264 6.34 -29.26 -14.85
N ARG A 265 6.62 -30.56 -14.96
CA ARG A 265 7.79 -31.19 -14.33
C ARG A 265 8.89 -31.37 -15.36
N LYS A 266 10.13 -31.21 -14.94
CA LYS A 266 11.31 -31.52 -15.76
C LYS A 266 11.19 -32.93 -16.35
N GLY A 267 11.44 -33.07 -17.67
CA GLY A 267 11.37 -34.33 -18.41
C GLY A 267 9.98 -34.73 -18.87
N SER A 268 8.90 -34.00 -18.48
CA SER A 268 7.55 -34.28 -19.03
C SER A 268 7.48 -33.91 -20.50
N SER A 269 6.78 -34.73 -21.29
CA SER A 269 6.49 -34.44 -22.70
C SER A 269 5.55 -33.23 -22.80
N ILE A 270 5.94 -32.23 -23.59
CA ILE A 270 5.20 -30.98 -23.78
C ILE A 270 4.39 -31.04 -25.10
N LEU A 271 5.06 -31.42 -26.18
CA LEU A 271 4.47 -31.55 -27.51
C LEU A 271 5.24 -32.56 -28.35
N VAL A 272 4.68 -32.88 -29.48
CA VAL A 272 5.34 -33.67 -30.52
C VAL A 272 5.62 -32.76 -31.71
N LEU A 273 6.85 -32.78 -32.19
CA LEU A 273 7.25 -32.09 -33.41
C LEU A 273 7.39 -33.11 -34.54
N ASN A 274 6.59 -32.95 -35.60
CA ASN A 274 6.70 -33.76 -36.79
C ASN A 274 7.58 -33.04 -37.83
N PRO A 275 8.76 -33.58 -38.20
CA PRO A 275 9.68 -32.92 -39.12
C PRO A 275 9.03 -32.62 -40.48
N ALA A 276 9.27 -31.39 -40.98
CA ALA A 276 8.92 -31.07 -42.35
C ALA A 276 9.97 -31.73 -43.28
N ILE A 277 9.53 -32.66 -44.10
CA ILE A 277 10.40 -33.45 -45.01
C ILE A 277 11.04 -32.57 -46.11
N GLN A 278 10.63 -31.33 -46.25
CA GLN A 278 11.15 -30.37 -47.23
C GLN A 278 11.43 -28.99 -46.56
N SER A 279 12.65 -28.77 -46.10
CA SER A 279 13.16 -27.41 -45.86
C SER A 279 14.24 -27.06 -46.88
N ALA A 280 14.17 -25.86 -47.44
CA ALA A 280 15.07 -25.35 -48.47
C ALA A 280 16.52 -25.09 -48.01
N ASP A 281 16.79 -25.18 -46.71
CA ASP A 281 18.10 -24.90 -46.09
C ASP A 281 18.74 -26.17 -45.56
N GLY A 282 19.16 -27.06 -46.39
CA GLY A 282 20.23 -28.07 -46.36
C GLY A 282 20.64 -28.82 -45.10
N GLU A 283 20.27 -28.45 -43.90
CA GLU A 283 20.62 -29.15 -42.67
C GLU A 283 19.38 -29.76 -42.00
N ASN A 284 19.04 -30.93 -42.42
CA ASN A 284 17.95 -31.69 -41.83
C ASN A 284 18.45 -32.51 -40.63
N TYR A 285 18.47 -31.91 -39.45
CA TYR A 285 18.88 -32.57 -38.20
C TYR A 285 18.03 -33.82 -37.94
N ALA A 286 16.75 -33.81 -38.32
CA ALA A 286 15.91 -35.00 -38.22
C ALA A 286 16.42 -36.14 -39.13
N GLN A 287 16.83 -35.83 -40.36
CA GLN A 287 17.43 -36.84 -41.24
C GLN A 287 18.80 -37.31 -40.73
N GLN A 288 19.61 -36.42 -40.20
CA GLN A 288 20.90 -36.76 -39.59
C GLN A 288 20.70 -37.63 -38.34
N PHE A 289 19.68 -37.35 -37.52
CA PHE A 289 19.35 -38.19 -36.36
C PHE A 289 18.91 -39.60 -36.79
N ILE A 290 18.01 -39.71 -37.76
CA ILE A 290 17.55 -40.99 -38.30
C ILE A 290 18.73 -41.80 -38.86
N ASN A 291 19.61 -41.14 -39.63
CA ASN A 291 20.78 -41.77 -40.20
C ASN A 291 21.74 -42.22 -39.10
N ALA A 292 22.03 -41.40 -38.08
CA ALA A 292 22.90 -41.73 -36.96
C ALA A 292 22.34 -42.88 -36.11
N GLN A 293 21.02 -42.93 -35.92
CA GLN A 293 20.35 -44.01 -35.21
C GLN A 293 20.47 -45.34 -35.97
N ALA A 294 20.19 -45.33 -37.29
CA ALA A 294 20.30 -46.50 -38.12
C ALA A 294 21.75 -47.03 -38.18
N GLU A 295 22.73 -46.11 -38.24
CA GLU A 295 24.17 -46.46 -38.23
C GLU A 295 24.60 -47.09 -36.90
N LEU A 296 24.10 -46.55 -35.77
CA LEU A 296 24.35 -47.10 -34.42
C LEU A 296 23.77 -48.52 -34.30
N GLU A 297 22.54 -48.74 -34.76
CA GLU A 297 21.89 -50.04 -34.73
C GLU A 297 22.62 -51.08 -35.61
N LEU A 298 23.05 -50.66 -36.79
CA LEU A 298 23.83 -51.52 -37.69
C LEU A 298 25.19 -51.90 -37.06
N ALA A 299 25.91 -50.91 -36.52
CA ALA A 299 27.20 -51.12 -35.86
C ALA A 299 27.07 -52.03 -34.60
N ARG A 300 25.97 -51.91 -33.85
CA ARG A 300 25.67 -52.78 -32.72
C ARG A 300 25.44 -54.22 -33.14
N LYS A 301 24.61 -54.45 -34.15
CA LYS A 301 24.35 -55.79 -34.66
C LYS A 301 25.60 -56.45 -35.24
N ASP A 302 26.50 -55.67 -35.87
CA ASP A 302 27.78 -56.18 -36.38
C ASP A 302 28.70 -56.55 -35.26
N LEU A 303 28.86 -55.69 -34.23
CA LEU A 303 29.63 -55.97 -33.03
C LEU A 303 29.14 -57.26 -32.34
N ASP A 304 27.84 -57.39 -32.09
CA ASP A 304 27.25 -58.57 -31.45
C ASP A 304 27.50 -59.85 -32.27
N ARG A 305 27.46 -59.74 -33.59
CA ARG A 305 27.74 -60.86 -34.49
C ARG A 305 29.21 -61.25 -34.42
N LYS A 306 30.13 -60.29 -34.51
CA LYS A 306 31.59 -60.54 -34.47
C LYS A 306 32.04 -60.99 -33.09
N GLN A 307 31.43 -60.55 -32.02
CA GLN A 307 31.70 -61.06 -30.68
C GLN A 307 31.37 -62.54 -30.55
N ARG A 308 30.20 -63.00 -31.05
CA ARG A 308 29.86 -64.44 -31.08
C ARG A 308 30.76 -65.30 -31.99
N LEU A 309 31.29 -64.73 -33.09
CA LEU A 309 32.23 -65.42 -33.97
C LEU A 309 33.61 -65.53 -33.33
N PHE A 310 34.05 -64.51 -32.62
CA PHE A 310 35.32 -64.51 -31.88
C PHE A 310 35.28 -65.50 -30.70
N GLU A 311 34.21 -65.60 -29.95
CA GLU A 311 33.97 -66.60 -28.89
C GLU A 311 34.03 -68.02 -29.40
N ARG A 312 33.81 -68.22 -30.72
CA ARG A 312 33.93 -69.52 -31.42
C ARG A 312 35.26 -69.68 -32.18
N GLU A 313 36.21 -68.78 -31.92
CA GLU A 313 37.55 -68.74 -32.57
C GLU A 313 37.46 -68.67 -34.11
N ALA A 314 36.35 -68.11 -34.67
CA ALA A 314 36.11 -68.06 -36.10
C ALA A 314 36.66 -66.82 -36.81
N ILE A 315 37.06 -65.80 -36.04
CA ILE A 315 37.64 -64.53 -36.55
C ILE A 315 38.83 -64.09 -35.66
N PRO A 316 39.78 -63.31 -36.25
CA PRO A 316 40.90 -62.70 -35.48
C PRO A 316 40.38 -61.60 -34.57
N GLU A 317 41.09 -61.34 -33.42
CA GLU A 317 40.80 -60.25 -32.49
C GLU A 317 40.75 -58.90 -33.17
N ALA A 318 41.60 -58.64 -34.15
CA ALA A 318 41.62 -57.40 -34.92
C ALA A 318 40.30 -57.06 -35.63
N GLU A 319 39.50 -58.06 -35.99
CA GLU A 319 38.18 -57.83 -36.60
C GLU A 319 37.13 -57.47 -35.53
N LEU A 320 37.22 -58.06 -34.33
CA LEU A 320 36.38 -57.69 -33.21
C LEU A 320 36.67 -56.25 -32.75
N ASP A 321 37.97 -55.91 -32.66
CA ASP A 321 38.36 -54.56 -32.25
C ASP A 321 37.91 -53.49 -33.26
N ARG A 322 37.96 -53.80 -34.56
CA ARG A 322 37.42 -52.90 -35.57
C ARG A 322 35.92 -52.65 -35.36
N ALA A 323 35.13 -53.68 -35.12
CA ALA A 323 33.72 -53.54 -34.85
C ALA A 323 33.41 -52.75 -33.55
N ARG A 324 34.26 -52.90 -32.52
CA ARG A 324 34.16 -52.09 -31.29
C ARG A 324 34.41 -50.61 -31.55
N ILE A 325 35.37 -50.28 -32.41
CA ILE A 325 35.68 -48.89 -32.80
C ILE A 325 34.54 -48.31 -33.60
N ASP A 326 34.01 -49.04 -34.57
CA ASP A 326 32.88 -48.59 -35.41
C ASP A 326 31.61 -48.35 -34.58
N TYR A 327 31.31 -49.26 -33.67
CA TYR A 327 30.18 -49.04 -32.71
C TYR A 327 30.38 -47.81 -31.85
N ARG A 328 31.59 -47.59 -31.31
CA ARG A 328 31.91 -46.43 -30.47
C ARG A 328 31.79 -45.13 -31.28
N ARG A 329 32.21 -45.11 -32.53
CA ARG A 329 32.10 -43.96 -33.43
C ARG A 329 30.60 -43.63 -33.69
N ALA A 330 29.81 -44.63 -34.05
CA ALA A 330 28.37 -44.45 -34.30
C ALA A 330 27.63 -43.99 -33.03
N MET A 331 28.01 -44.49 -31.87
CA MET A 331 27.47 -44.09 -30.56
C MET A 331 27.77 -42.63 -30.24
N ILE A 332 28.99 -42.15 -30.43
CA ILE A 332 29.35 -40.73 -30.21
C ILE A 332 28.58 -39.85 -31.18
N GLN A 333 28.50 -40.18 -32.44
CA GLN A 333 27.79 -39.42 -33.44
C GLN A 333 26.29 -39.31 -33.09
N PHE A 334 25.67 -40.43 -32.71
CA PHE A 334 24.28 -40.43 -32.25
C PHE A 334 24.07 -39.56 -30.98
N GLN A 335 24.96 -39.71 -29.98
CA GLN A 335 24.87 -38.90 -28.76
C GLN A 335 24.99 -37.39 -29.05
N THR A 336 25.92 -36.98 -29.91
CA THR A 336 26.08 -35.58 -30.29
C THR A 336 24.83 -35.02 -30.95
N ILE A 337 24.23 -35.74 -31.89
CA ILE A 337 23.01 -35.33 -32.57
C ILE A 337 21.80 -35.36 -31.60
N ASN A 338 21.75 -36.35 -30.72
CA ASN A 338 20.69 -36.49 -29.73
C ASN A 338 20.74 -35.33 -28.69
N GLU A 339 21.92 -34.88 -28.30
CA GLU A 339 22.08 -33.71 -27.42
C GLU A 339 21.59 -32.42 -28.10
N ILE A 340 21.89 -32.24 -29.39
CA ILE A 340 21.41 -31.09 -30.17
C ILE A 340 19.89 -31.11 -30.30
N VAL A 341 19.29 -32.26 -30.56
CA VAL A 341 17.86 -32.43 -30.82
C VAL A 341 17.06 -32.56 -29.51
N GLN A 342 17.69 -32.84 -28.36
CA GLN A 342 17.05 -33.11 -27.04
C GLN A 342 15.93 -34.17 -27.11
N VAL A 343 16.12 -35.22 -27.94
CA VAL A 343 15.15 -36.29 -28.17
C VAL A 343 15.39 -37.42 -27.18
N ASP A 344 14.34 -37.87 -26.50
CA ASP A 344 14.36 -39.05 -25.66
C ASP A 344 14.09 -40.30 -26.52
N THR A 345 15.11 -41.15 -26.70
CA THR A 345 15.00 -42.38 -27.46
C THR A 345 14.29 -43.53 -26.73
N SER A 346 13.91 -43.32 -25.46
CA SER A 346 13.19 -44.35 -24.69
C SER A 346 11.74 -44.61 -25.20
N SER A 347 11.23 -43.73 -26.08
CA SER A 347 9.89 -43.86 -26.68
C SER A 347 9.85 -44.66 -27.97
N TYR A 348 10.99 -45.21 -28.40
CA TYR A 348 11.04 -46.09 -29.58
C TYR A 348 10.79 -47.54 -29.18
N ASP A 349 9.53 -47.92 -28.99
CA ASP A 349 9.15 -49.30 -29.09
C ASP A 349 9.04 -49.67 -30.57
N SER A 350 9.85 -50.64 -30.96
CA SER A 350 9.87 -51.23 -32.30
C SER A 350 8.53 -51.89 -32.60
N TYR A 351 7.62 -51.18 -33.25
CA TYR A 351 6.45 -51.78 -33.88
C TYR A 351 6.62 -51.74 -35.39
N GLY A 352 6.45 -52.95 -35.99
CA GLY A 352 6.73 -53.25 -37.35
C GLY A 352 5.84 -52.56 -38.38
N ASP A 353 6.34 -52.61 -39.62
CA ASP A 353 5.69 -52.46 -40.91
C ASP A 353 4.47 -51.50 -41.01
N SER A 354 4.70 -50.21 -40.89
CA SER A 354 3.86 -49.19 -41.50
C SER A 354 4.63 -47.87 -41.58
N GLU A 355 4.32 -47.05 -42.59
CA GLU A 355 4.84 -45.69 -42.83
C GLU A 355 4.54 -44.73 -41.63
N GLU A 356 5.01 -45.07 -40.44
CA GLU A 356 4.83 -44.21 -39.28
C GLU A 356 5.78 -43.03 -39.33
N SER A 357 5.20 -41.88 -39.52
CA SER A 357 5.81 -40.57 -39.44
C SER A 357 6.68 -40.48 -38.20
N TYR A 358 7.97 -40.17 -38.36
CA TYR A 358 8.89 -39.96 -37.27
C TYR A 358 8.37 -38.78 -36.39
N ARG A 359 8.07 -39.07 -35.13
CA ARG A 359 7.55 -38.12 -34.17
C ARG A 359 8.60 -37.85 -33.09
N PHE A 360 8.90 -36.60 -32.84
CA PHE A 360 9.88 -36.18 -31.84
C PHE A 360 9.15 -35.55 -30.64
N GLU A 361 9.27 -36.16 -29.47
CA GLU A 361 8.75 -35.58 -28.25
C GLU A 361 9.69 -34.52 -27.71
N LEU A 362 9.16 -33.30 -27.53
CA LEU A 362 9.86 -32.23 -26.87
C LEU A 362 9.53 -32.26 -25.39
N LYS A 363 10.56 -32.32 -24.53
CA LYS A 363 10.43 -32.44 -23.08
C LYS A 363 10.78 -31.12 -22.37
N ALA A 364 10.16 -30.91 -21.21
CA ALA A 364 10.47 -29.76 -20.36
C ALA A 364 11.91 -29.82 -19.83
N PRO A 365 12.75 -28.81 -20.07
CA PRO A 365 14.12 -28.78 -19.58
C PRO A 365 14.21 -28.53 -18.07
N ILE A 366 13.21 -27.84 -17.51
CA ILE A 366 13.08 -27.52 -16.08
C ILE A 366 11.65 -27.80 -15.59
N SER A 367 11.48 -27.96 -14.27
CA SER A 367 10.18 -27.91 -13.64
C SER A 367 9.79 -26.44 -13.40
N GLY A 368 8.52 -26.09 -13.56
CA GLY A 368 8.05 -24.73 -13.36
C GLY A 368 6.65 -24.50 -13.92
N THR A 369 6.38 -23.26 -14.25
CA THR A 369 5.10 -22.80 -14.83
C THR A 369 5.36 -22.25 -16.24
N PHE A 370 4.50 -22.54 -17.18
CA PHE A 370 4.54 -21.92 -18.49
C PHE A 370 4.14 -20.46 -18.37
N LEU A 371 5.07 -19.55 -18.65
CA LEU A 371 4.80 -18.11 -18.68
C LEU A 371 4.17 -17.72 -20.00
N GLU A 372 4.70 -18.24 -21.10
CA GLU A 372 4.27 -17.89 -22.45
C GLU A 372 4.20 -19.16 -23.32
N THR A 373 3.24 -19.16 -24.23
CA THR A 373 3.02 -20.22 -25.23
C THR A 373 2.86 -19.56 -26.58
N TYR A 374 3.77 -19.85 -27.50
CA TYR A 374 3.81 -19.23 -28.85
C TYR A 374 3.28 -20.14 -29.94
N VAL A 375 2.84 -21.36 -29.60
CA VAL A 375 2.47 -22.38 -30.55
C VAL A 375 1.03 -22.87 -30.41
N THR A 376 0.47 -23.27 -31.52
CA THR A 376 -0.85 -23.92 -31.62
C THR A 376 -0.77 -25.25 -32.37
N PRO A 377 -1.71 -26.19 -32.13
CA PRO A 377 -1.74 -27.45 -32.86
C PRO A 377 -1.82 -27.21 -34.39
N GLY A 378 -0.98 -27.91 -35.13
CA GLY A 378 -0.90 -27.79 -36.60
C GLY A 378 -0.05 -26.60 -37.11
N MET A 379 0.49 -25.79 -36.22
CA MET A 379 1.38 -24.70 -36.60
C MET A 379 2.70 -25.24 -37.14
N GLN A 380 3.18 -24.66 -38.23
CA GLN A 380 4.51 -24.91 -38.76
C GLN A 380 5.51 -23.96 -38.07
N VAL A 381 6.64 -24.52 -37.64
CA VAL A 381 7.73 -23.79 -36.98
C VAL A 381 9.05 -24.06 -37.68
N ASN A 382 9.98 -23.12 -37.59
CA ASN A 382 11.35 -23.27 -38.10
C ASN A 382 12.31 -23.59 -36.95
N ALA A 383 13.46 -24.17 -37.29
CA ALA A 383 14.53 -24.38 -36.29
C ALA A 383 14.91 -23.06 -35.59
N GLY A 384 14.95 -23.09 -34.26
CA GLY A 384 15.24 -21.93 -33.43
C GLY A 384 14.03 -21.08 -33.00
N ASP A 385 12.84 -21.30 -33.59
CA ASP A 385 11.65 -20.57 -33.19
C ASP A 385 11.32 -20.83 -31.71
N PRO A 386 10.98 -19.82 -30.89
CA PRO A 386 10.55 -20.00 -29.51
C PRO A 386 9.17 -20.64 -29.48
N LEU A 387 9.01 -21.68 -28.65
CA LEU A 387 7.77 -22.43 -28.49
C LEU A 387 7.10 -22.12 -27.16
N PHE A 388 7.89 -22.12 -26.07
CA PHE A 388 7.41 -21.87 -24.72
C PHE A 388 8.47 -21.14 -23.90
N VAL A 389 7.99 -20.39 -22.91
CA VAL A 389 8.82 -19.91 -21.80
C VAL A 389 8.36 -20.60 -20.52
N ILE A 390 9.25 -21.33 -19.86
CA ILE A 390 9.00 -22.02 -18.59
C ILE A 390 9.85 -21.35 -17.52
N ALA A 391 9.27 -21.06 -16.35
CA ALA A 391 9.99 -20.51 -15.23
C ALA A 391 9.66 -21.22 -13.90
N ASP A 392 10.68 -21.43 -13.10
CA ASP A 392 10.57 -21.79 -11.69
C ASP A 392 10.30 -20.52 -10.87
N LEU A 393 9.04 -20.37 -10.46
CA LEU A 393 8.57 -19.24 -9.70
C LEU A 393 8.66 -19.43 -8.17
N SER A 394 9.29 -20.51 -7.69
CA SER A 394 9.52 -20.73 -6.25
C SER A 394 10.41 -19.65 -5.63
N LYS A 395 11.22 -19.00 -6.46
CA LYS A 395 11.97 -17.79 -6.17
C LYS A 395 11.85 -16.82 -7.32
N VAL A 396 11.73 -15.55 -6.97
CA VAL A 396 11.62 -14.46 -7.94
C VAL A 396 12.68 -13.38 -7.69
N TRP A 397 12.91 -12.55 -8.66
CA TRP A 397 13.71 -11.35 -8.53
C TRP A 397 12.82 -10.11 -8.42
N LEU A 398 13.19 -9.24 -7.49
CA LEU A 398 12.70 -7.88 -7.42
C LEU A 398 13.78 -6.97 -8.03
N ASN A 399 13.54 -6.51 -9.24
CA ASN A 399 14.41 -5.56 -9.93
C ASN A 399 14.03 -4.15 -9.51
N VAL A 400 14.90 -3.47 -8.78
CA VAL A 400 14.67 -2.15 -8.22
C VAL A 400 15.42 -1.11 -9.03
N HIS A 401 14.74 -0.06 -9.44
CA HIS A 401 15.28 1.08 -10.17
C HIS A 401 15.52 2.25 -9.21
N LEU A 402 16.71 2.27 -8.61
CA LEU A 402 17.11 3.28 -7.64
C LEU A 402 17.49 4.59 -8.35
N PRO A 403 16.98 5.76 -7.96
CA PRO A 403 17.44 7.05 -8.49
C PRO A 403 18.95 7.23 -8.29
N ALA A 404 19.66 7.62 -9.37
CA ALA A 404 21.12 7.74 -9.32
C ALA A 404 21.62 8.81 -8.32
N SER A 405 20.79 9.80 -7.98
CA SER A 405 21.05 10.80 -6.93
C SER A 405 21.23 10.16 -5.55
N GLU A 406 20.55 9.03 -5.29
CA GLU A 406 20.57 8.32 -4.01
C GLU A 406 21.68 7.27 -3.90
N ARG A 407 22.53 7.15 -4.91
CA ARG A 407 23.61 6.14 -4.95
C ARG A 407 24.51 6.15 -3.72
N MET A 408 24.82 7.34 -3.20
CA MET A 408 25.71 7.47 -2.03
C MET A 408 24.99 7.08 -0.74
N SER A 409 23.68 7.31 -0.65
CA SER A 409 22.87 6.93 0.50
C SER A 409 22.74 5.41 0.64
N VAL A 410 22.82 4.67 -0.47
CA VAL A 410 22.67 3.19 -0.55
C VAL A 410 24.02 2.48 -0.73
N ALA A 411 25.12 3.09 -0.31
CA ALA A 411 26.46 2.48 -0.43
C ALA A 411 26.58 1.14 0.33
N THR A 412 25.83 1.00 1.43
CA THR A 412 25.67 -0.26 2.17
C THR A 412 24.18 -0.47 2.36
N PRO A 413 23.49 -1.04 1.35
CA PRO A 413 22.04 -1.23 1.45
C PRO A 413 21.75 -2.16 2.62
N GLY A 414 20.88 -1.69 3.49
CA GLY A 414 20.28 -2.47 4.54
C GLY A 414 19.22 -3.42 4.01
N THR A 415 18.23 -3.65 4.82
CA THR A 415 16.99 -4.31 4.41
C THR A 415 16.21 -3.38 3.47
N ALA A 416 15.18 -3.92 2.87
CA ALA A 416 14.20 -3.14 2.12
C ALA A 416 12.83 -3.72 2.35
N SER A 417 11.81 -2.94 2.11
CA SER A 417 10.43 -3.39 2.06
C SER A 417 9.81 -2.94 0.75
N PHE A 418 8.74 -3.60 0.33
CA PHE A 418 8.05 -3.21 -0.88
C PHE A 418 6.54 -3.41 -0.75
N ARG A 419 5.79 -2.64 -1.54
CA ARG A 419 4.35 -2.77 -1.69
C ARG A 419 4.02 -2.94 -3.16
N ILE A 420 3.26 -3.97 -3.48
CA ILE A 420 2.77 -4.18 -4.84
C ILE A 420 1.73 -3.10 -5.16
N GLN A 421 1.79 -2.55 -6.37
CA GLN A 421 0.83 -1.53 -6.78
C GLN A 421 -0.59 -2.09 -6.79
N GLY A 422 -1.50 -1.42 -6.08
CA GLY A 422 -2.89 -1.85 -5.90
C GLY A 422 -3.15 -2.71 -4.67
N GLU A 423 -2.12 -3.06 -3.89
CA GLU A 423 -2.25 -3.75 -2.62
C GLU A 423 -1.92 -2.80 -1.45
N GLU A 424 -2.54 -3.04 -0.29
CA GLU A 424 -2.22 -2.29 0.93
C GLU A 424 -1.07 -2.93 1.73
N GLU A 425 -0.84 -4.22 1.50
CA GLU A 425 0.14 -5.02 2.24
C GLU A 425 1.57 -4.57 1.93
N LEU A 426 2.35 -4.40 3.00
CA LEU A 426 3.78 -4.10 2.92
C LEU A 426 4.56 -5.39 3.20
N TYR A 427 5.35 -5.81 2.23
CA TYR A 427 6.21 -6.99 2.32
C TYR A 427 7.60 -6.58 2.81
N ASP A 428 8.06 -7.17 3.90
CA ASP A 428 9.45 -7.02 4.34
C ASP A 428 10.33 -8.08 3.63
N LEU A 429 11.46 -7.66 3.06
CA LEU A 429 12.37 -8.58 2.40
C LEU A 429 12.89 -9.67 3.33
N SER A 430 13.06 -9.38 4.62
CA SER A 430 13.55 -10.33 5.61
C SER A 430 12.58 -11.51 5.81
N GLU A 431 11.27 -11.26 5.76
CA GLU A 431 10.23 -12.29 5.88
C GLU A 431 10.21 -13.24 4.66
N LEU A 432 10.55 -12.70 3.49
CA LEU A 432 10.65 -13.48 2.24
C LEU A 432 12.06 -14.06 2.02
N ASN A 433 12.92 -14.04 3.05
CA ASN A 433 14.35 -14.39 2.93
C ASN A 433 15.02 -13.64 1.78
N GLY A 434 14.66 -12.37 1.63
CA GLY A 434 15.17 -11.49 0.58
C GLY A 434 16.68 -11.29 0.70
N ARG A 435 17.35 -11.41 -0.43
CA ARG A 435 18.80 -11.27 -0.49
C ARG A 435 19.19 -10.37 -1.65
N LEU A 436 20.00 -9.35 -1.38
CA LEU A 436 20.61 -8.55 -2.44
C LEU A 436 21.57 -9.40 -3.26
N ILE A 437 21.31 -9.51 -4.56
CA ILE A 437 22.14 -10.25 -5.52
C ILE A 437 23.15 -9.34 -6.19
N SER A 438 22.70 -8.14 -6.61
CA SER A 438 23.51 -7.24 -7.42
C SER A 438 23.07 -5.79 -7.26
N ILE A 439 24.06 -4.90 -7.31
CA ILE A 439 23.87 -3.46 -7.54
C ILE A 439 24.57 -3.12 -8.84
N GLY A 440 23.86 -2.53 -9.78
CA GLY A 440 24.38 -2.08 -11.06
C GLY A 440 25.48 -1.03 -10.88
N LYS A 441 26.50 -1.12 -11.73
CA LYS A 441 27.61 -0.16 -11.76
C LYS A 441 27.43 0.90 -12.83
N THR A 442 26.37 0.80 -13.62
CA THR A 442 26.03 1.72 -14.71
C THR A 442 24.69 2.38 -14.40
N VAL A 443 24.56 3.64 -14.78
CA VAL A 443 23.31 4.39 -14.71
C VAL A 443 22.61 4.25 -16.06
N ASP A 444 21.35 3.87 -16.04
CA ASP A 444 20.50 3.93 -17.22
C ASP A 444 20.28 5.39 -17.58
N GLN A 445 20.61 5.76 -18.82
CA GLN A 445 20.58 7.16 -19.26
C GLN A 445 19.14 7.67 -19.49
N GLN A 446 18.20 6.80 -19.79
CA GLN A 446 16.81 7.17 -20.04
C GLN A 446 16.06 7.39 -18.74
N THR A 447 16.18 6.46 -17.80
CA THR A 447 15.47 6.49 -16.51
C THR A 447 16.26 7.21 -15.41
N ARG A 448 17.58 7.43 -15.61
CA ARG A 448 18.53 7.98 -14.62
C ARG A 448 18.56 7.16 -13.32
N THR A 449 18.38 5.85 -13.44
CA THR A 449 18.37 4.92 -12.32
C THR A 449 19.54 3.95 -12.36
N ILE A 450 19.83 3.35 -11.20
CA ILE A 450 20.74 2.23 -11.04
C ILE A 450 19.90 1.00 -10.71
N SER A 451 20.13 -0.11 -11.41
CA SER A 451 19.42 -1.36 -11.14
C SER A 451 20.00 -2.04 -9.89
N MET A 452 19.12 -2.44 -8.98
CA MET A 452 19.41 -3.35 -7.86
C MET A 452 18.54 -4.59 -8.00
N ILE A 453 19.07 -5.76 -7.67
CA ILE A 453 18.33 -7.03 -7.80
C ILE A 453 18.33 -7.73 -6.44
N TYR A 454 17.14 -7.97 -5.92
CA TYR A 454 16.91 -8.82 -4.76
C TYR A 454 16.29 -10.14 -5.19
N GLU A 455 16.77 -11.26 -4.62
CA GLU A 455 16.14 -12.57 -4.76
C GLU A 455 15.20 -12.79 -3.57
N LEU A 456 13.96 -13.19 -3.83
CA LEU A 456 12.91 -13.43 -2.85
C LEU A 456 12.42 -14.86 -2.95
N ASN A 457 12.14 -15.50 -1.81
CA ASN A 457 11.40 -16.75 -1.77
C ASN A 457 9.91 -16.49 -2.08
N ASN A 458 9.31 -17.34 -2.90
CA ASN A 458 7.92 -17.23 -3.31
C ASN A 458 7.20 -18.58 -3.21
N PRO A 459 7.07 -19.15 -2.00
CA PRO A 459 6.56 -20.51 -1.80
C PRO A 459 5.10 -20.67 -2.24
N THR A 460 4.29 -19.64 -2.08
CA THR A 460 2.88 -19.61 -2.48
C THR A 460 2.67 -19.22 -3.93
N GLN A 461 3.72 -18.77 -4.61
CA GLN A 461 3.69 -18.22 -5.97
C GLN A 461 2.71 -17.03 -6.12
N SER A 462 2.46 -16.30 -5.01
CA SER A 462 1.63 -15.09 -5.01
C SER A 462 2.31 -13.92 -5.73
N LEU A 463 3.64 -13.83 -5.66
CA LEU A 463 4.42 -12.84 -6.38
C LEU A 463 4.54 -13.27 -7.85
N GLN A 464 3.67 -12.73 -8.69
CA GLN A 464 3.66 -13.01 -10.12
C GLN A 464 4.68 -12.13 -10.85
N THR A 465 5.23 -12.65 -11.94
CA THR A 465 6.14 -11.87 -12.81
C THR A 465 5.39 -10.77 -13.53
N GLY A 466 6.02 -9.58 -13.66
CA GLY A 466 5.41 -8.40 -14.26
C GLY A 466 4.66 -7.51 -13.27
N LEU A 467 4.56 -7.88 -11.98
CA LEU A 467 4.00 -6.99 -10.96
C LEU A 467 4.97 -5.84 -10.67
N PHE A 468 4.43 -4.62 -10.65
CA PHE A 468 5.15 -3.44 -10.22
C PHE A 468 5.02 -3.21 -8.72
N ALA A 469 6.06 -2.69 -8.12
CA ALA A 469 6.12 -2.42 -6.69
C ALA A 469 6.76 -1.07 -6.38
N ASN A 470 6.29 -0.42 -5.32
CA ASN A 470 7.02 0.68 -4.68
C ASN A 470 7.94 0.07 -3.63
N VAL A 471 9.23 0.32 -3.76
CA VAL A 471 10.28 -0.27 -2.92
C VAL A 471 10.89 0.81 -2.04
N TYR A 472 11.00 0.52 -0.76
CA TYR A 472 11.61 1.38 0.25
C TYR A 472 12.92 0.74 0.70
N VAL A 473 14.04 1.29 0.23
CA VAL A 473 15.38 0.77 0.54
C VAL A 473 15.91 1.47 1.78
N ASP A 474 16.16 0.72 2.84
CA ASP A 474 16.68 1.23 4.10
C ASP A 474 18.15 1.66 3.96
N THR A 475 18.48 2.83 4.51
CA THR A 475 19.82 3.39 4.40
C THR A 475 20.44 3.71 5.77
N GLU A 476 20.02 4.80 6.39
CA GLU A 476 20.52 5.30 7.66
C GLU A 476 19.50 5.09 8.78
N GLN A 477 19.92 4.65 9.94
CA GLN A 477 19.07 4.55 11.13
C GLN A 477 19.45 5.64 12.14
N LYS A 478 18.45 6.41 12.59
CA LYS A 478 18.56 7.34 13.72
C LYS A 478 17.68 6.87 14.87
N LYS A 479 18.23 6.90 16.07
CA LYS A 479 17.53 6.51 17.30
C LYS A 479 17.20 7.72 18.14
N ASN A 480 16.10 7.63 18.90
CA ASN A 480 15.67 8.66 19.83
C ASN A 480 15.47 10.04 19.16
N VAL A 481 14.80 10.05 18.02
CA VAL A 481 14.42 11.26 17.31
C VAL A 481 12.93 11.53 17.51
N HIS A 482 12.54 12.81 17.59
CA HIS A 482 11.13 13.18 17.59
C HIS A 482 10.54 12.87 16.21
N ALA A 483 9.46 12.11 16.17
CA ALA A 483 8.82 11.70 14.94
C ALA A 483 7.31 11.92 14.99
N ILE A 484 6.77 12.33 13.85
CA ILE A 484 5.33 12.47 13.64
C ILE A 484 4.94 11.81 12.32
N PRO A 485 3.66 11.43 12.13
CA PRO A 485 3.16 11.01 10.82
C PRO A 485 3.37 12.11 9.78
N GLU A 486 3.79 11.75 8.58
CA GLU A 486 3.99 12.70 7.48
C GLU A 486 2.69 13.45 7.12
N SER A 487 1.54 12.83 7.33
CA SER A 487 0.21 13.45 7.15
C SER A 487 -0.06 14.67 8.03
N SER A 488 0.76 14.89 9.09
CA SER A 488 0.68 16.07 9.95
C SER A 488 1.25 17.32 9.30
N LEU A 489 2.10 17.16 8.25
CA LEU A 489 2.81 18.28 7.64
C LEU A 489 1.94 18.99 6.61
N ILE A 490 2.01 20.32 6.66
CA ILE A 490 1.51 21.20 5.60
C ILE A 490 2.70 21.96 5.04
N GLU A 491 2.87 21.89 3.73
CA GLU A 491 3.89 22.65 3.03
C GLU A 491 3.29 23.97 2.51
N GLU A 492 3.92 25.08 2.87
CA GLU A 492 3.58 26.41 2.39
C GLU A 492 4.87 27.16 2.02
N GLU A 493 4.95 27.67 0.82
CA GLU A 493 6.08 28.47 0.33
C GLU A 493 7.46 27.83 0.58
N GLY A 494 7.54 26.49 0.47
CA GLY A 494 8.76 25.73 0.72
C GLY A 494 9.16 25.59 2.19
N SER A 495 8.25 25.89 3.12
CA SER A 495 8.39 25.67 4.57
C SER A 495 7.35 24.69 5.05
N PHE A 496 7.71 23.88 6.05
CA PHE A 496 6.81 22.92 6.66
C PHE A 496 6.22 23.45 7.95
N TYR A 497 4.93 23.23 8.13
CA TYR A 497 4.15 23.61 9.29
C TYR A 497 3.36 22.43 9.82
N VAL A 498 3.09 22.46 11.13
CA VAL A 498 2.16 21.55 11.80
C VAL A 498 1.17 22.37 12.63
N PHE A 499 0.03 21.75 12.98
CA PHE A 499 -0.88 22.32 13.97
C PHE A 499 -0.71 21.57 15.27
N VAL A 500 -0.22 22.30 16.28
CA VAL A 500 -0.06 21.79 17.64
C VAL A 500 -1.36 22.03 18.40
N HIS A 501 -1.89 20.99 19.01
CA HIS A 501 -3.08 21.04 19.86
C HIS A 501 -2.68 21.54 21.26
N VAL A 502 -2.95 22.79 21.56
CA VAL A 502 -2.51 23.46 22.80
C VAL A 502 -3.51 23.29 23.93
N ALA A 503 -4.81 23.38 23.58
CA ALA A 503 -5.93 23.12 24.48
C ALA A 503 -7.08 22.52 23.65
N GLY A 504 -8.12 22.01 24.28
CA GLY A 504 -9.18 21.23 23.65
C GLY A 504 -9.67 21.73 22.30
N GLU A 505 -9.86 23.03 22.16
CA GLU A 505 -10.34 23.68 20.93
C GLU A 505 -9.33 24.64 20.32
N SER A 506 -8.14 24.77 20.93
CA SER A 506 -7.12 25.73 20.54
C SER A 506 -5.94 25.04 19.89
N PHE A 507 -5.54 25.53 18.73
CA PHE A 507 -4.43 25.03 17.93
C PHE A 507 -3.46 26.15 17.59
N GLU A 508 -2.18 25.82 17.54
CA GLU A 508 -1.11 26.73 17.13
C GLU A 508 -0.49 26.26 15.81
N LYS A 509 -0.42 27.14 14.82
CA LYS A 509 0.34 26.88 13.60
C LYS A 509 1.81 27.10 13.87
N ARG A 510 2.61 26.03 13.82
CA ARG A 510 4.03 26.09 14.15
C ARG A 510 4.90 25.62 12.99
N ARG A 511 5.92 26.42 12.67
CA ARG A 511 6.92 26.05 11.67
C ARG A 511 7.85 24.98 12.22
N VAL A 512 8.14 23.95 11.41
CA VAL A 512 9.03 22.86 11.79
C VAL A 512 10.14 22.65 10.78
N THR A 513 11.27 22.12 11.26
CA THR A 513 12.36 21.64 10.40
C THR A 513 12.33 20.11 10.40
N THR A 514 12.20 19.52 9.23
CA THR A 514 12.13 18.08 9.06
C THR A 514 13.51 17.46 8.84
N GLY A 515 13.67 16.20 9.22
CA GLY A 515 14.88 15.40 9.05
C GLY A 515 14.66 14.19 8.13
N ILE A 516 15.07 13.01 8.60
CA ILE A 516 14.91 11.78 7.81
C ILE A 516 13.44 11.36 7.76
N ARG A 517 13.11 10.72 6.63
CA ARG A 517 11.77 10.16 6.38
C ARG A 517 11.87 8.64 6.44
N ASP A 518 10.95 8.03 7.17
CA ASP A 518 10.78 6.59 7.30
C ASP A 518 9.34 6.22 6.96
N ARG A 519 9.11 5.77 5.72
CA ARG A 519 7.78 5.38 5.21
C ARG A 519 6.73 6.49 5.41
N SER A 520 5.89 6.33 6.44
CA SER A 520 4.83 7.29 6.80
C SER A 520 5.19 8.23 7.95
N MET A 521 6.39 8.08 8.52
CA MET A 521 6.88 8.89 9.64
C MET A 521 8.00 9.83 9.19
N ILE A 522 8.08 10.99 9.82
CA ILE A 522 9.13 11.98 9.54
C ILE A 522 9.76 12.49 10.83
N GLU A 523 11.09 12.61 10.82
CA GLU A 523 11.84 13.24 11.91
C GLU A 523 11.56 14.74 11.97
N ILE A 524 11.34 15.24 13.15
CA ILE A 524 11.30 16.68 13.43
C ILE A 524 12.58 17.07 14.18
N VAL A 525 13.41 17.84 13.50
CA VAL A 525 14.70 18.31 14.03
C VAL A 525 14.50 19.49 14.98
N SER A 526 13.52 20.36 14.69
CA SER A 526 13.17 21.50 15.53
C SER A 526 11.74 21.97 15.29
N GLY A 527 11.16 22.64 16.28
CA GLY A 527 9.83 23.23 16.23
C GLY A 527 8.78 22.46 17.03
N LEU A 528 9.10 21.26 17.56
CA LEU A 528 8.23 20.50 18.46
C LEU A 528 8.99 19.99 19.67
N ASN A 529 8.26 19.85 20.77
CA ASN A 529 8.75 19.26 22.01
C ASN A 529 8.13 17.86 22.22
N GLU A 530 8.82 17.03 23.00
CA GLU A 530 8.28 15.74 23.41
C GLU A 530 7.02 15.93 24.26
N GLY A 531 5.98 15.17 23.94
CA GLY A 531 4.71 15.21 24.68
C GLY A 531 3.66 16.12 24.06
N GLU A 532 4.02 17.04 23.18
CA GLU A 532 3.03 17.85 22.45
C GLU A 532 2.15 16.97 21.54
N HIS A 533 0.91 17.40 21.33
CA HIS A 533 -0.02 16.73 20.43
C HIS A 533 -0.09 17.49 19.11
N VAL A 534 0.04 16.79 17.98
CA VAL A 534 -0.05 17.39 16.64
C VAL A 534 -1.21 16.78 15.85
N VAL A 535 -1.87 17.58 15.05
CA VAL A 535 -2.95 17.10 14.18
C VAL A 535 -2.37 16.20 13.09
N THR A 536 -2.88 14.98 12.97
CA THR A 536 -2.38 13.96 12.03
C THR A 536 -3.38 13.61 10.95
N ILE A 537 -4.68 13.79 11.23
CA ILE A 537 -5.76 13.52 10.28
C ILE A 537 -6.46 14.83 9.97
N ASN A 538 -6.49 15.22 8.70
CA ASN A 538 -7.10 16.45 8.18
C ASN A 538 -6.55 17.76 8.79
N PRO A 539 -5.23 17.97 8.91
CA PRO A 539 -4.68 19.25 9.39
C PRO A 539 -5.11 20.44 8.52
N TYR A 540 -5.50 20.18 7.27
CA TYR A 540 -6.00 21.22 6.38
C TYR A 540 -7.32 21.85 6.84
N GLN A 541 -8.16 21.13 7.61
CA GLN A 541 -9.40 21.69 8.17
C GLN A 541 -9.09 22.74 9.25
N VAL A 542 -8.08 22.49 10.09
CA VAL A 542 -7.61 23.48 11.08
C VAL A 542 -7.02 24.71 10.35
N LYS A 543 -6.29 24.48 9.24
CA LYS A 543 -5.84 25.59 8.39
C LYS A 543 -7.00 26.41 7.83
N LEU A 544 -8.07 25.78 7.35
CA LEU A 544 -9.23 26.50 6.85
C LEU A 544 -9.93 27.30 7.95
N ALA A 545 -10.00 26.76 9.17
CA ALA A 545 -10.56 27.50 10.31
C ALA A 545 -9.77 28.78 10.59
N SER A 546 -8.41 28.77 10.44
CA SER A 546 -7.60 29.97 10.60
C SER A 546 -7.83 31.06 9.55
N LEU A 547 -8.39 30.72 8.39
CA LEU A 547 -8.66 31.64 7.30
C LEU A 547 -10.07 32.23 7.34
N SER A 548 -10.98 31.63 8.11
CA SER A 548 -12.31 32.16 8.31
C SER A 548 -12.24 33.31 9.29
N SER A 549 -12.37 34.55 8.79
CA SER A 549 -12.38 35.79 9.59
C SER A 549 -13.62 35.95 10.50
N GLU A 550 -14.54 35.02 10.49
CA GLU A 550 -15.61 34.81 11.45
C GLU A 550 -15.27 33.56 12.30
N ALA A 551 -14.28 33.69 13.18
CA ALA A 551 -14.31 32.84 14.36
C ALA A 551 -15.60 33.23 15.11
N PRO A 552 -16.57 32.33 15.37
CA PRO A 552 -17.57 32.63 16.35
C PRO A 552 -16.81 32.92 17.64
N SER A 553 -16.97 34.11 18.18
CA SER A 553 -16.64 34.38 19.58
C SER A 553 -17.18 33.19 20.37
N HIS A 554 -16.37 32.58 21.22
CA HIS A 554 -16.66 31.39 22.03
C HIS A 554 -18.10 31.40 22.55
N GLY A 555 -19.04 30.95 21.73
CA GLY A 555 -20.47 30.96 22.00
C GLY A 555 -20.92 29.51 22.06
N HIS A 556 -20.80 28.92 23.23
CA HIS A 556 -21.46 27.65 23.50
C HIS A 556 -22.96 27.92 23.59
N ALA A 557 -23.72 27.55 22.58
CA ALA A 557 -25.16 27.46 22.71
C ALA A 557 -25.47 26.28 23.63
N HIS A 558 -25.82 26.56 24.87
CA HIS A 558 -26.36 25.61 25.85
C HIS A 558 -27.82 25.30 25.57
#